data_0cceedf96b2a914d458b7cffb0cd6153
#
_entry.id   0cceedf96b2a914d458b7cffb0cd6153
#
_cell.length_a   1.000
_cell.length_b   1.000
_cell.length_c   1.000
_cell.angle_alpha   90.00
_cell.angle_beta   90.00
_cell.angle_gamma   90.00
#
_symmetry.space_group_name_H-M   'P 1'
#
loop_
_entity.id
_entity.type
_entity.pdbx_description
1 polymer ?
#
loop_
_entity_poly.entity_id
_entity_poly.type
_entity_poly.pdbx_seq_one_letter_code
_entity_poly.pdbx_strand_id
1 'polypeptide(L)'
;MKKLLYTLLAVSIIFSACEEEVVAPTNNTNNNTGNNTNLSIGDYHQGGVIFYLDGNGSGLICDISDIASPLNQVRWGCANDSLAGAASTSIGGGFSNTTDIINGCNEVGIAAEICYNLTKGGYADWYLPSKDELNEMYTNKNIINTTSILNGGYAFDDDDGDKYWSSTQESPEYSTIQRFGDGHQKGRNKQNLAWVRAIRNF
;
A
#
# COMPACT_ATOMS: atom_id res chain seq x y z
N MET A 1 -69.67 22.69 31.94
CA MET A 1 -68.76 21.73 31.32
C MET A 1 -68.45 22.22 29.92
N LYS A 2 -67.33 22.93 29.71
CA LYS A 2 -66.90 23.46 28.42
C LYS A 2 -65.83 22.53 27.87
N LYS A 3 -66.11 21.88 26.73
CA LYS A 3 -65.14 21.06 25.99
C LYS A 3 -64.23 21.96 25.15
N LEU A 4 -62.96 21.95 25.40
CA LEU A 4 -61.95 22.67 24.64
C LEU A 4 -61.47 21.77 23.49
N LEU A 5 -61.73 22.21 22.27
CA LEU A 5 -61.30 21.51 21.06
C LEU A 5 -59.91 22.03 20.69
N TYR A 6 -58.88 21.18 20.76
CA TYR A 6 -57.55 21.48 20.24
C TYR A 6 -57.47 21.04 18.76
N THR A 7 -57.36 22.01 17.87
CA THR A 7 -57.02 21.81 16.49
C THR A 7 -55.49 21.68 16.39
N LEU A 8 -55.03 20.47 16.02
CA LEU A 8 -53.61 20.23 15.68
C LEU A 8 -53.34 20.77 14.26
N LEU A 9 -52.54 21.81 14.16
CA LEU A 9 -51.96 22.27 12.90
C LEU A 9 -50.77 21.40 12.57
N ALA A 10 -50.86 20.51 11.57
CA ALA A 10 -49.73 19.78 11.03
C ALA A 10 -48.92 20.71 10.11
N VAL A 11 -47.75 21.12 10.53
CA VAL A 11 -46.77 21.81 9.67
C VAL A 11 -45.97 20.74 8.93
N SER A 12 -46.23 20.61 7.63
CA SER A 12 -45.40 19.76 6.78
C SER A 12 -44.10 20.48 6.46
N ILE A 13 -43.00 20.04 7.09
CA ILE A 13 -41.65 20.48 6.75
C ILE A 13 -41.20 19.60 5.58
N ILE A 14 -41.16 20.19 4.39
CA ILE A 14 -40.57 19.55 3.21
C ILE A 14 -39.05 19.71 3.34
N PHE A 15 -38.34 18.65 3.78
CA PHE A 15 -36.91 18.56 3.61
C PHE A 15 -36.60 18.21 2.15
N SER A 16 -36.13 19.20 1.40
CA SER A 16 -35.46 18.96 0.13
C SER A 16 -34.10 18.34 0.47
N ALA A 17 -34.02 17.03 0.47
CA ALA A 17 -32.77 16.33 0.48
C ALA A 17 -32.14 16.50 -0.91
N CYS A 18 -31.03 17.20 -0.95
CA CYS A 18 -30.12 17.14 -2.08
C CYS A 18 -29.46 15.77 -1.99
N GLU A 19 -29.93 14.78 -2.73
CA GLU A 19 -29.23 13.52 -2.94
C GLU A 19 -28.02 13.81 -3.83
N GLU A 20 -26.83 13.87 -3.23
CA GLU A 20 -25.60 13.65 -3.99
C GLU A 20 -25.63 12.22 -4.49
N GLU A 21 -25.76 12.09 -5.79
CA GLU A 21 -25.66 10.80 -6.48
C GLU A 21 -24.24 10.28 -6.30
N VAL A 22 -24.03 9.39 -5.34
CA VAL A 22 -22.79 8.63 -5.20
C VAL A 22 -22.75 7.68 -6.39
N VAL A 23 -22.02 8.08 -7.42
CA VAL A 23 -21.72 7.21 -8.56
C VAL A 23 -20.87 6.06 -8.02
N ALA A 24 -21.47 4.91 -7.85
CA ALA A 24 -20.75 3.69 -7.51
C ALA A 24 -19.74 3.39 -8.63
N PRO A 25 -18.48 3.06 -8.27
CA PRO A 25 -17.52 2.66 -9.28
C PRO A 25 -18.04 1.40 -9.99
N THR A 26 -18.16 1.48 -11.30
CA THR A 26 -18.57 0.36 -12.14
C THR A 26 -17.53 -0.74 -12.02
N ASN A 27 -17.92 -1.86 -11.44
CA ASN A 27 -17.16 -3.11 -11.51
C ASN A 27 -17.07 -3.54 -12.98
N ASN A 28 -16.01 -3.14 -13.65
CA ASN A 28 -15.75 -3.57 -15.01
C ASN A 28 -15.06 -4.93 -14.97
N THR A 29 -15.84 -5.99 -14.78
CA THR A 29 -15.42 -7.37 -15.03
C THR A 29 -15.43 -7.59 -16.54
N ASN A 30 -14.52 -6.95 -17.25
CA ASN A 30 -14.31 -7.25 -18.67
C ASN A 30 -13.22 -8.31 -18.79
N ASN A 31 -13.64 -9.58 -18.85
CA ASN A 31 -12.91 -10.63 -19.56
C ASN A 31 -12.93 -10.25 -21.05
N ASN A 32 -11.97 -9.46 -21.49
CA ASN A 32 -11.74 -9.24 -22.92
C ASN A 32 -10.29 -9.54 -23.25
N THR A 33 -10.08 -10.70 -23.88
CA THR A 33 -8.89 -11.04 -24.63
C THR A 33 -8.80 -10.09 -25.83
N GLY A 34 -7.98 -9.04 -25.69
CA GLY A 34 -7.71 -8.15 -26.82
C GLY A 34 -7.56 -6.67 -26.44
N ASN A 35 -6.37 -6.32 -26.00
CA ASN A 35 -5.68 -5.06 -26.20
C ASN A 35 -6.42 -3.73 -26.00
N ASN A 36 -5.95 -3.02 -25.06
CA ASN A 36 -6.06 -1.62 -24.67
C ASN A 36 -6.94 -1.38 -23.44
N THR A 37 -6.62 -2.04 -22.32
CA THR A 37 -7.05 -1.55 -21.02
C THR A 37 -6.25 -0.29 -20.74
N ASN A 38 -6.90 0.85 -20.76
CA ASN A 38 -6.30 2.12 -20.35
C ASN A 38 -6.15 2.06 -18.81
N LEU A 39 -5.05 1.42 -18.33
CA LEU A 39 -4.77 1.27 -16.92
C LEU A 39 -4.47 2.63 -16.30
N SER A 40 -4.98 2.85 -15.10
CA SER A 40 -4.84 4.10 -14.36
C SER A 40 -4.31 3.84 -12.94
N ILE A 41 -3.66 4.84 -12.37
CA ILE A 41 -3.30 4.82 -10.95
C ILE A 41 -4.58 4.64 -10.13
N GLY A 42 -4.56 3.70 -9.20
CA GLY A 42 -5.69 3.34 -8.36
C GLY A 42 -6.51 2.15 -8.86
N ASP A 43 -6.30 1.67 -10.09
CA ASP A 43 -7.00 0.46 -10.56
C ASP A 43 -6.55 -0.77 -9.77
N TYR A 44 -7.53 -1.66 -9.47
CA TYR A 44 -7.21 -3.00 -8.97
C TYR A 44 -6.78 -3.88 -10.13
N HIS A 45 -5.56 -4.36 -10.08
CA HIS A 45 -4.95 -5.13 -11.17
C HIS A 45 -4.07 -6.25 -10.62
N GLN A 46 -4.22 -7.47 -11.15
CA GLN A 46 -3.35 -8.61 -10.84
C GLN A 46 -3.11 -8.86 -9.32
N GLY A 47 -4.13 -8.66 -8.49
CA GLY A 47 -4.05 -8.91 -7.05
C GLY A 47 -3.56 -7.74 -6.19
N GLY A 48 -3.30 -6.59 -6.79
CA GLY A 48 -2.88 -5.37 -6.09
C GLY A 48 -3.50 -4.09 -6.68
N VAL A 49 -3.05 -2.95 -6.22
CA VAL A 49 -3.47 -1.61 -6.66
C VAL A 49 -2.34 -0.95 -7.43
N ILE A 50 -2.61 -0.47 -8.64
CA ILE A 50 -1.64 0.28 -9.44
C ILE A 50 -1.31 1.60 -8.75
N PHE A 51 -0.02 1.83 -8.48
CA PHE A 51 0.46 3.09 -7.90
C PHE A 51 1.50 3.80 -8.76
N TYR A 52 2.03 3.14 -9.80
CA TYR A 52 2.97 3.73 -10.75
C TYR A 52 2.74 3.14 -12.14
N LEU A 53 2.85 3.98 -13.19
CA LEU A 53 2.80 3.61 -14.60
C LEU A 53 4.01 4.21 -15.32
N ASP A 54 4.68 3.41 -16.13
CA ASP A 54 5.88 3.83 -16.89
C ASP A 54 5.55 4.56 -18.19
N GLY A 55 4.26 4.66 -18.54
CA GLY A 55 3.78 5.26 -19.79
C GLY A 55 3.86 4.34 -21.02
N ASN A 56 4.39 3.13 -20.86
CA ASN A 56 4.54 2.14 -21.96
C ASN A 56 3.65 0.90 -21.77
N GLY A 57 2.74 0.93 -20.80
CA GLY A 57 1.80 -0.15 -20.52
C GLY A 57 2.24 -1.09 -19.41
N SER A 58 3.35 -0.80 -18.75
CA SER A 58 3.85 -1.51 -17.55
C SER A 58 3.83 -0.58 -16.35
N GLY A 59 3.99 -1.14 -15.16
CA GLY A 59 3.97 -0.35 -13.94
C GLY A 59 4.22 -1.17 -12.68
N LEU A 60 3.84 -0.58 -11.55
CA LEU A 60 3.96 -1.20 -10.25
C LEU A 60 2.60 -1.26 -9.56
N ILE A 61 2.33 -2.38 -8.94
CA ILE A 61 1.20 -2.57 -8.03
C ILE A 61 1.70 -2.83 -6.62
N CYS A 62 0.94 -2.36 -5.63
CA CYS A 62 1.13 -2.75 -4.24
C CYS A 62 0.06 -3.73 -3.77
N ASP A 63 0.39 -4.55 -2.80
CA ASP A 63 -0.59 -5.39 -2.11
C ASP A 63 -1.71 -4.53 -1.50
N ILE A 64 -2.93 -5.06 -1.47
CA ILE A 64 -4.08 -4.40 -0.83
C ILE A 64 -4.03 -4.41 0.70
N SER A 65 -3.04 -5.09 1.30
CA SER A 65 -2.88 -5.22 2.75
C SER A 65 -1.42 -5.25 3.15
N ASP A 66 -1.12 -4.80 4.35
CA ASP A 66 0.18 -5.03 4.94
C ASP A 66 0.39 -6.53 5.17
N ILE A 67 1.63 -7.00 5.03
CA ILE A 67 1.94 -8.39 5.27
C ILE A 67 1.83 -8.64 6.78
N ALA A 68 0.82 -9.44 7.16
CA ALA A 68 0.62 -9.84 8.53
C ALA A 68 1.72 -10.81 8.98
N SER A 69 2.61 -10.34 9.83
CA SER A 69 3.37 -11.22 10.73
C SER A 69 2.57 -11.41 12.03
N PRO A 70 2.93 -12.34 12.92
CA PRO A 70 2.28 -12.46 14.23
C PRO A 70 2.29 -11.17 15.05
N LEU A 71 3.16 -10.21 14.72
CA LEU A 71 3.32 -8.92 15.39
C LEU A 71 2.94 -7.73 14.48
N ASN A 72 2.44 -7.99 13.27
CA ASN A 72 2.10 -7.01 12.22
C ASN A 72 3.26 -6.13 11.73
N GLN A 73 4.34 -5.99 12.49
CA GLN A 73 5.56 -5.27 12.15
C GLN A 73 6.78 -6.19 12.27
N VAL A 74 7.79 -5.98 11.42
CA VAL A 74 8.99 -6.84 11.37
C VAL A 74 10.27 -6.00 11.36
N ARG A 75 11.39 -6.65 11.64
CA ARG A 75 12.73 -6.07 11.48
C ARG A 75 13.10 -6.01 10.01
N TRP A 76 13.97 -5.07 9.67
CA TRP A 76 14.59 -5.07 8.36
C TRP A 76 15.56 -6.25 8.20
N GLY A 77 16.29 -6.58 9.25
CA GLY A 77 17.23 -7.71 9.36
C GLY A 77 18.70 -7.33 9.20
N CYS A 78 19.59 -8.24 9.57
CA CYS A 78 21.04 -8.15 9.42
C CYS A 78 21.64 -6.77 9.78
N ALA A 79 21.33 -6.28 10.98
CA ALA A 79 21.92 -5.06 11.50
C ALA A 79 23.43 -5.27 11.76
N ASN A 80 24.20 -4.24 11.44
CA ASN A 80 25.66 -4.18 11.41
C ASN A 80 26.30 -4.84 10.19
N ASP A 81 25.53 -5.44 9.28
CA ASP A 81 26.04 -5.97 8.03
C ASP A 81 25.81 -5.00 6.87
N SER A 82 26.84 -4.78 6.06
CA SER A 82 26.72 -4.08 4.80
C SER A 82 26.32 -5.10 3.73
N LEU A 83 25.05 -5.03 3.32
CA LEU A 83 24.54 -5.89 2.26
C LEU A 83 24.85 -5.25 0.91
N ALA A 84 25.82 -5.82 0.20
CA ALA A 84 26.25 -5.31 -1.10
C ALA A 84 25.06 -5.38 -2.08
N GLY A 85 24.79 -4.27 -2.78
CA GLY A 85 23.72 -4.17 -3.77
C GLY A 85 22.38 -3.61 -3.24
N ALA A 86 22.08 -3.74 -1.95
CA ALA A 86 20.79 -3.30 -1.38
C ALA A 86 20.72 -1.78 -1.11
N ALA A 87 21.26 -0.94 -2.00
CA ALA A 87 21.36 0.51 -1.80
C ALA A 87 20.61 1.34 -2.86
N SER A 88 19.96 0.70 -3.84
CA SER A 88 19.21 1.42 -4.87
C SER A 88 18.03 2.15 -4.25
N THR A 89 17.88 3.44 -4.59
CA THR A 89 16.73 4.25 -4.18
C THR A 89 15.65 4.30 -5.24
N SER A 90 16.01 4.10 -6.51
CA SER A 90 15.21 4.41 -7.69
C SER A 90 13.97 3.51 -7.84
N ILE A 91 12.99 4.00 -8.59
CA ILE A 91 11.91 3.17 -9.17
C ILE A 91 12.54 2.02 -9.97
N GLY A 92 12.06 0.79 -9.75
CA GLY A 92 12.63 -0.44 -10.30
C GLY A 92 13.77 -1.04 -9.47
N GLY A 93 14.25 -0.34 -8.43
CA GLY A 93 15.36 -0.82 -7.58
C GLY A 93 14.97 -1.82 -6.49
N GLY A 94 13.70 -1.87 -6.12
CA GLY A 94 13.25 -2.69 -5.00
C GLY A 94 13.46 -4.19 -5.19
N PHE A 95 13.24 -4.68 -6.41
CA PHE A 95 13.44 -6.10 -6.72
C PHE A 95 14.90 -6.55 -6.53
N SER A 96 15.85 -5.78 -7.09
CA SER A 96 17.29 -6.07 -6.93
C SER A 96 17.73 -5.95 -5.47
N ASN A 97 17.33 -4.87 -4.78
CA ASN A 97 17.62 -4.72 -3.35
C ASN A 97 17.10 -5.91 -2.53
N THR A 98 15.85 -6.33 -2.77
CA THR A 98 15.23 -7.47 -2.06
C THR A 98 16.04 -8.75 -2.29
N THR A 99 16.43 -9.00 -3.54
CA THR A 99 17.25 -10.17 -3.90
C THR A 99 18.62 -10.13 -3.21
N ASP A 100 19.27 -8.97 -3.19
CA ASP A 100 20.58 -8.81 -2.52
C ASP A 100 20.47 -8.97 -1.00
N ILE A 101 19.36 -8.51 -0.38
CA ILE A 101 19.09 -8.73 1.05
C ILE A 101 18.94 -10.23 1.33
N ILE A 102 18.12 -10.94 0.54
CA ILE A 102 17.91 -12.39 0.71
C ILE A 102 19.20 -13.18 0.56
N ASN A 103 20.06 -12.81 -0.40
CA ASN A 103 21.33 -13.49 -0.64
C ASN A 103 22.39 -13.19 0.43
N GLY A 104 22.32 -12.01 1.04
CA GLY A 104 23.32 -11.55 2.01
C GLY A 104 22.92 -11.67 3.48
N CYS A 105 21.66 -11.93 3.78
CA CYS A 105 21.11 -11.98 5.14
C CYS A 105 20.48 -13.35 5.44
N ASN A 106 20.99 -14.02 6.48
CA ASN A 106 20.49 -15.34 6.92
C ASN A 106 19.42 -15.25 8.03
N GLU A 107 19.03 -14.05 8.46
CA GLU A 107 17.94 -13.88 9.42
C GLU A 107 16.59 -14.21 8.76
N VAL A 108 15.68 -14.86 9.53
CA VAL A 108 14.35 -15.25 9.06
C VAL A 108 13.28 -14.29 9.58
N GLY A 109 12.18 -14.16 8.84
CA GLY A 109 11.05 -13.29 9.20
C GLY A 109 11.36 -11.79 9.04
N ILE A 110 12.36 -11.46 8.22
CA ILE A 110 12.76 -10.09 7.92
C ILE A 110 11.90 -9.48 6.79
N ALA A 111 11.90 -8.17 6.69
CA ALA A 111 11.05 -7.42 5.75
C ALA A 111 11.17 -7.90 4.30
N ALA A 112 12.39 -8.11 3.81
CA ALA A 112 12.62 -8.58 2.44
C ALA A 112 12.12 -10.01 2.24
N GLU A 113 12.37 -10.91 3.22
CA GLU A 113 12.01 -12.32 3.10
C GLU A 113 10.48 -12.52 3.06
N ILE A 114 9.73 -11.82 3.90
CA ILE A 114 8.28 -11.97 3.92
C ILE A 114 7.62 -11.43 2.63
N CYS A 115 8.21 -10.43 1.98
CA CYS A 115 7.79 -9.99 0.65
C CYS A 115 8.15 -11.05 -0.41
N TYR A 116 9.39 -11.50 -0.42
CA TYR A 116 9.91 -12.46 -1.40
C TYR A 116 9.16 -13.80 -1.39
N ASN A 117 8.74 -14.25 -0.21
CA ASN A 117 7.98 -15.48 -0.03
C ASN A 117 6.46 -15.31 -0.22
N LEU A 118 5.99 -14.09 -0.47
CA LEU A 118 4.56 -13.84 -0.65
C LEU A 118 4.06 -14.46 -1.96
N THR A 119 3.01 -15.26 -1.85
CA THR A 119 2.22 -15.70 -3.01
C THR A 119 0.82 -15.16 -2.86
N LYS A 120 0.42 -14.24 -3.75
CA LYS A 120 -0.88 -13.59 -3.71
C LYS A 120 -1.38 -13.23 -5.10
N GLY A 121 -2.69 -13.36 -5.31
CA GLY A 121 -3.31 -13.08 -6.62
C GLY A 121 -2.86 -14.03 -7.74
N GLY A 122 -2.25 -15.18 -7.41
CA GLY A 122 -1.65 -16.11 -8.38
C GLY A 122 -0.20 -15.76 -8.77
N TYR A 123 0.41 -14.78 -8.11
CA TYR A 123 1.76 -14.29 -8.36
C TYR A 123 2.67 -14.53 -7.15
N ALA A 124 3.96 -14.82 -7.42
CA ALA A 124 4.99 -15.09 -6.41
C ALA A 124 6.26 -14.23 -6.63
N ASP A 125 6.12 -13.11 -7.30
CA ASP A 125 7.18 -12.17 -7.67
C ASP A 125 7.10 -10.84 -6.89
N TRP A 126 6.57 -10.91 -5.68
CA TRP A 126 6.46 -9.78 -4.77
C TRP A 126 7.81 -9.44 -4.12
N TYR A 127 8.04 -8.16 -3.85
CA TYR A 127 9.28 -7.69 -3.24
C TYR A 127 9.08 -6.45 -2.36
N LEU A 128 10.08 -6.11 -1.57
CA LEU A 128 10.08 -4.94 -0.70
C LEU A 128 10.40 -3.68 -1.53
N PRO A 129 9.56 -2.64 -1.51
CA PRO A 129 9.76 -1.44 -2.32
C PRO A 129 11.09 -0.72 -2.01
N SER A 130 11.74 -0.14 -3.01
CA SER A 130 12.82 0.83 -2.82
C SER A 130 12.29 2.10 -2.13
N LYS A 131 13.20 2.99 -1.77
CA LYS A 131 12.86 4.29 -1.17
C LYS A 131 11.90 5.11 -2.04
N ASP A 132 12.17 5.20 -3.35
CA ASP A 132 11.38 6.04 -4.25
C ASP A 132 10.07 5.34 -4.64
N GLU A 133 10.05 4.00 -4.75
CA GLU A 133 8.82 3.21 -4.92
C GLU A 133 7.88 3.35 -3.71
N LEU A 134 8.43 3.32 -2.50
CA LEU A 134 7.65 3.55 -1.28
C LEU A 134 7.08 4.97 -1.23
N ASN A 135 7.83 5.95 -1.76
CA ASN A 135 7.36 7.33 -1.87
C ASN A 135 6.23 7.49 -2.89
N GLU A 136 6.26 6.78 -4.01
CA GLU A 136 5.15 6.74 -4.97
C GLU A 136 3.88 6.16 -4.33
N MET A 137 4.02 5.10 -3.51
CA MET A 137 2.89 4.57 -2.75
C MET A 137 2.31 5.61 -1.79
N TYR A 138 3.17 6.35 -1.07
CA TYR A 138 2.73 7.45 -0.20
C TYR A 138 2.01 8.55 -0.98
N THR A 139 2.56 8.99 -2.09
CA THR A 139 1.98 10.04 -2.95
C THR A 139 0.56 9.67 -3.40
N ASN A 140 0.35 8.38 -3.69
CA ASN A 140 -0.93 7.85 -4.16
C ASN A 140 -1.75 7.17 -3.05
N LYS A 141 -1.39 7.35 -1.75
CA LYS A 141 -1.97 6.58 -0.63
C LYS A 141 -3.49 6.62 -0.56
N ASN A 142 -4.11 7.77 -0.86
CA ASN A 142 -5.55 7.92 -0.72
C ASN A 142 -6.33 7.04 -1.71
N ILE A 143 -5.89 7.00 -2.96
CA ILE A 143 -6.52 6.14 -3.97
C ILE A 143 -6.21 4.66 -3.70
N ILE A 144 -4.97 4.34 -3.28
CA ILE A 144 -4.58 2.99 -2.88
C ILE A 144 -5.47 2.50 -1.73
N ASN A 145 -5.63 3.30 -0.66
CA ASN A 145 -6.47 2.97 0.47
C ASN A 145 -7.91 2.67 0.06
N THR A 146 -8.48 3.56 -0.77
CA THR A 146 -9.85 3.41 -1.27
C THR A 146 -10.01 2.09 -2.02
N THR A 147 -9.14 1.82 -2.99
CA THR A 147 -9.21 0.60 -3.80
C THR A 147 -8.90 -0.65 -2.97
N SER A 148 -7.95 -0.58 -2.04
CA SER A 148 -7.64 -1.70 -1.14
C SER A 148 -8.85 -2.12 -0.31
N ILE A 149 -9.52 -1.16 0.35
CA ILE A 149 -10.71 -1.41 1.16
C ILE A 149 -11.84 -2.01 0.31
N LEU A 150 -12.09 -1.47 -0.88
CA LEU A 150 -13.12 -1.97 -1.79
C LEU A 150 -12.87 -3.41 -2.26
N ASN A 151 -11.61 -3.87 -2.24
CA ASN A 151 -11.21 -5.22 -2.62
C ASN A 151 -10.89 -6.13 -1.41
N GLY A 152 -11.38 -5.77 -0.21
CA GLY A 152 -11.25 -6.59 1.00
C GLY A 152 -9.89 -6.53 1.69
N GLY A 153 -9.09 -5.54 1.34
CA GLY A 153 -7.82 -5.21 2.01
C GLY A 153 -7.97 -4.13 3.08
N TYR A 154 -6.86 -3.50 3.42
CA TYR A 154 -6.78 -2.48 4.47
C TYR A 154 -6.05 -1.23 3.98
N ALA A 155 -6.42 -0.07 4.54
CA ALA A 155 -5.67 1.16 4.39
C ALA A 155 -4.24 1.00 4.92
N PHE A 156 -3.34 1.90 4.51
CA PHE A 156 -2.08 2.06 5.20
C PHE A 156 -2.32 2.54 6.63
N ASP A 157 -1.49 2.05 7.55
CA ASP A 157 -1.41 2.64 8.88
C ASP A 157 -0.72 4.01 8.78
N ASP A 158 -1.42 5.07 9.15
CA ASP A 158 -0.96 6.45 9.05
C ASP A 158 -0.97 7.19 10.39
N ASP A 159 -1.09 6.47 11.51
CA ASP A 159 -0.96 7.02 12.85
C ASP A 159 0.43 7.64 13.07
N ASP A 160 0.48 8.63 13.98
CA ASP A 160 1.71 9.32 14.33
C ASP A 160 2.76 8.34 14.90
N GLY A 161 3.67 7.93 14.06
CA GLY A 161 4.73 6.98 14.44
C GLY A 161 4.82 5.75 13.57
N ASP A 162 3.77 5.40 12.83
CA ASP A 162 3.81 4.24 11.98
C ASP A 162 4.66 4.45 10.73
N LYS A 163 5.44 3.43 10.44
CA LYS A 163 6.54 3.48 9.49
C LYS A 163 6.56 2.22 8.68
N TYR A 164 6.81 2.40 7.40
CA TYR A 164 6.99 1.31 6.43
C TYR A 164 8.45 1.18 6.06
N TRP A 165 8.97 -0.06 6.03
CA TRP A 165 10.29 -0.34 5.52
C TRP A 165 10.37 -0.18 4.01
N SER A 166 11.46 0.42 3.53
CA SER A 166 11.94 0.23 2.17
C SER A 166 13.05 -0.83 2.14
N SER A 167 13.36 -1.34 0.95
CA SER A 167 14.51 -2.22 0.73
C SER A 167 15.84 -1.48 0.70
N THR A 168 15.83 -0.13 0.73
CA THR A 168 17.05 0.67 0.58
C THR A 168 17.84 0.74 1.86
N GLN A 169 19.01 0.12 1.87
CA GLN A 169 19.99 0.23 2.94
C GLN A 169 20.71 1.59 2.87
N GLU A 170 20.80 2.30 3.99
CA GLU A 170 21.60 3.54 4.12
C GLU A 170 22.99 3.29 4.69
N SER A 171 23.10 2.35 5.62
CA SER A 171 24.35 1.96 6.27
C SER A 171 24.24 0.52 6.81
N PRO A 172 25.31 -0.06 7.36
CA PRO A 172 25.22 -1.34 8.05
C PRO A 172 24.13 -1.40 9.11
N GLU A 173 23.92 -0.32 9.87
CA GLU A 173 22.95 -0.27 10.97
C GLU A 173 21.57 0.24 10.56
N TYR A 174 21.46 1.03 9.46
CA TYR A 174 20.26 1.76 9.11
C TYR A 174 19.73 1.41 7.72
N SER A 175 18.40 1.37 7.60
CA SER A 175 17.68 1.32 6.34
C SER A 175 16.58 2.40 6.31
N THR A 176 16.19 2.82 5.12
CA THR A 176 15.18 3.87 4.95
C THR A 176 13.79 3.38 5.34
N ILE A 177 13.08 4.21 6.10
CA ILE A 177 11.64 4.10 6.32
C ILE A 177 10.92 5.33 5.78
N GLN A 178 9.61 5.17 5.57
CA GLN A 178 8.69 6.29 5.33
C GLN A 178 7.50 6.23 6.28
N ARG A 179 7.12 7.40 6.82
CA ARG A 179 5.87 7.58 7.56
C ARG A 179 4.74 7.89 6.58
N PHE A 180 3.62 7.21 6.71
CA PHE A 180 2.47 7.46 5.84
C PHE A 180 1.51 8.55 6.35
N GLY A 181 1.67 9.02 7.59
CA GLY A 181 0.98 10.20 8.11
C GLY A 181 1.42 11.51 7.47
N ASP A 182 2.74 11.72 7.32
CA ASP A 182 3.33 12.99 6.84
C ASP A 182 4.33 12.86 5.69
N GLY A 183 4.63 11.63 5.24
CA GLY A 183 5.55 11.36 4.14
C GLY A 183 7.03 11.44 4.50
N HIS A 184 7.38 11.67 5.76
CA HIS A 184 8.77 11.83 6.17
C HIS A 184 9.58 10.54 5.98
N GLN A 185 10.67 10.62 5.21
CA GLN A 185 11.65 9.54 5.02
C GLN A 185 12.88 9.78 5.88
N LYS A 186 13.40 8.72 6.50
CA LYS A 186 14.65 8.76 7.28
C LYS A 186 15.24 7.37 7.48
N GLY A 187 16.52 7.33 7.84
CA GLY A 187 17.16 6.12 8.34
C GLY A 187 16.55 5.66 9.67
N ARG A 188 16.31 4.36 9.78
CA ARG A 188 15.85 3.67 10.98
C ARG A 188 16.74 2.47 11.24
N ASN A 189 17.11 2.26 12.51
CA ASN A 189 17.91 1.10 12.88
C ASN A 189 17.19 -0.20 12.48
N LYS A 190 17.90 -1.08 11.80
CA LYS A 190 17.37 -2.33 11.21
C LYS A 190 16.79 -3.31 12.23
N GLN A 191 17.15 -3.19 13.52
CA GLN A 191 16.58 -3.99 14.61
C GLN A 191 15.19 -3.52 15.07
N ASN A 192 14.81 -2.32 14.70
CA ASN A 192 13.48 -1.82 15.01
C ASN A 192 12.41 -2.48 14.16
N LEU A 193 11.16 -2.43 14.63
CA LEU A 193 10.00 -2.96 13.92
C LEU A 193 9.37 -1.86 13.06
N ALA A 194 8.92 -2.22 11.85
CA ALA A 194 8.09 -1.38 11.01
C ALA A 194 7.15 -2.24 10.15
N TRP A 195 6.13 -1.61 9.58
CA TRP A 195 5.20 -2.21 8.66
C TRP A 195 5.85 -2.57 7.34
N VAL A 196 5.25 -3.50 6.63
CA VAL A 196 5.68 -3.94 5.31
C VAL A 196 4.47 -4.09 4.39
N ARG A 197 4.52 -3.43 3.24
CA ARG A 197 3.61 -3.64 2.13
C ARG A 197 4.41 -4.03 0.90
N ALA A 198 4.16 -5.23 0.37
CA ALA A 198 4.85 -5.72 -0.81
C ALA A 198 4.37 -5.04 -2.08
N ILE A 199 5.25 -4.99 -3.08
CA ILE A 199 4.96 -4.53 -4.43
C ILE A 199 5.43 -5.55 -5.45
N ARG A 200 4.96 -5.42 -6.70
CA ARG A 200 5.46 -6.17 -7.86
C ARG A 200 5.31 -5.40 -9.15
N ASN A 201 6.08 -5.80 -10.16
CA ASN A 201 5.92 -5.29 -11.53
C ASN A 201 4.75 -6.00 -12.26
N PHE A 202 4.20 -5.34 -13.24
CA PHE A 202 3.23 -5.94 -14.18
C PHE A 202 3.45 -5.43 -15.61
#